data_f2f6369b2071f3f9a190841d8f02ecef
#
_entry.id   f2f6369b2071f3f9a190841d8f02ecef
#
_cell.length_a   1.000
_cell.length_b   1.000
_cell.length_c   1.000
_cell.angle_alpha   90.00
_cell.angle_beta   90.00
_cell.angle_gamma   90.00
#
_symmetry.space_group_name_H-M   'P 1'
#
loop_
_entity.id
_entity.type
_entity.pdbx_description
1 polymer ?
#
loop_
_entity_poly.entity_id
_entity_poly.type
_entity_poly.pdbx_seq_one_letter_code
_entity_poly.pdbx_strand_id
1 'polypeptide(L)'
;MRFFQSLSEVPAGFGPSAVAIGKFDGVHAGHRRVIDELLAVAAERSLDATVVTFDRHPLRLLRPELCPPPLVSNAQKVERLAEAGVNTTLMLAFDLPFSQLTPEQFVRGILVDALQARVVMVGSDFRFGVQGSGTVETLRALGAEHGFEVHVIDDVVATRLADETTRRASSTLIRELLAEGEVAEAAAVLGHIPSVRGIVVKGAQRGRELGFPTANLSPGMEGFIPRDGVYAAWFWVDGRRYGSAVSIGNNPTFDGVPDKQVEAHLLDEDIDLYGKTVEVAFVEYIRGQVKYSTIEALIEQISDDEEKVRVILGYPPKA
;
A
#
# COMPACT_ATOMS: atom_id res chain seq x y z
N MET A 1 9.10 0.43 -16.40
CA MET A 1 7.69 0.88 -16.45
C MET A 1 7.63 2.37 -16.80
N ARG A 2 6.76 2.79 -17.71
CA ARG A 2 6.46 4.21 -17.97
C ARG A 2 5.44 4.69 -16.92
N PHE A 3 5.59 5.91 -16.46
CA PHE A 3 4.69 6.50 -15.46
C PHE A 3 4.23 7.87 -15.92
N PHE A 4 2.91 8.06 -16.00
CA PHE A 4 2.26 9.31 -16.39
C PHE A 4 1.32 9.78 -15.27
N GLN A 5 1.35 11.07 -14.96
CA GLN A 5 0.51 11.67 -13.91
C GLN A 5 -0.67 12.47 -14.47
N SER A 6 -0.70 12.64 -15.79
CA SER A 6 -1.79 13.31 -16.49
C SER A 6 -1.94 12.80 -17.92
N LEU A 7 -3.11 13.04 -18.52
CA LEU A 7 -3.34 12.71 -19.93
C LEU A 7 -2.41 13.48 -20.87
N SER A 8 -1.98 14.67 -20.50
CA SER A 8 -1.08 15.49 -21.31
C SER A 8 0.35 14.92 -21.40
N GLU A 9 0.73 14.04 -20.48
CA GLU A 9 2.02 13.35 -20.51
C GLU A 9 2.02 12.09 -21.38
N VAL A 10 0.82 11.59 -21.74
CA VAL A 10 0.71 10.43 -22.62
C VAL A 10 1.08 10.87 -24.05
N PRO A 11 2.11 10.25 -24.65
CA PRO A 11 2.56 10.64 -25.99
C PRO A 11 1.47 10.46 -27.05
N ALA A 12 1.41 11.37 -28.01
CA ALA A 12 0.57 11.20 -29.18
C ALA A 12 0.91 9.87 -29.90
N GLY A 13 -0.12 9.04 -30.16
CA GLY A 13 0.07 7.72 -30.77
C GLY A 13 0.49 6.63 -29.79
N PHE A 14 0.35 6.86 -28.48
CA PHE A 14 0.50 5.82 -27.47
C PHE A 14 -0.47 4.65 -27.71
N GLY A 15 -0.04 3.46 -27.42
CA GLY A 15 -0.84 2.23 -27.63
C GLY A 15 -0.51 1.51 -28.95
N PRO A 16 -1.31 0.53 -29.38
CA PRO A 16 -2.52 0.05 -28.71
C PRO A 16 -2.26 -0.62 -27.37
N SER A 17 -3.23 -0.55 -26.45
CA SER A 17 -3.07 -1.02 -25.08
C SER A 17 -4.17 -1.99 -24.60
N ALA A 18 -3.81 -2.86 -23.65
CA ALA A 18 -4.73 -3.50 -22.73
C ALA A 18 -4.71 -2.71 -21.42
N VAL A 19 -5.88 -2.36 -20.89
CA VAL A 19 -6.01 -1.42 -19.77
C VAL A 19 -6.73 -2.07 -18.60
N ALA A 20 -6.12 -2.07 -17.42
CA ALA A 20 -6.82 -2.38 -16.16
C ALA A 20 -7.10 -1.09 -15.39
N ILE A 21 -8.35 -0.93 -14.90
CA ILE A 21 -8.78 0.27 -14.18
C ILE A 21 -9.13 -0.08 -12.75
N GLY A 22 -8.50 0.62 -11.80
CA GLY A 22 -8.78 0.39 -10.39
C GLY A 22 -8.06 1.36 -9.44
N LYS A 23 -8.41 1.29 -8.16
CA LYS A 23 -7.74 2.06 -7.11
C LYS A 23 -6.36 1.53 -6.79
N PHE A 24 -6.15 0.23 -6.92
CA PHE A 24 -4.90 -0.50 -6.66
C PHE A 24 -4.27 -0.14 -5.30
N ASP A 25 -5.10 0.15 -4.29
CA ASP A 25 -4.63 0.47 -2.95
C ASP A 25 -4.10 -0.79 -2.25
N GLY A 26 -2.78 -0.79 -1.98
CA GLY A 26 -2.05 -1.94 -1.45
C GLY A 26 -1.57 -2.95 -2.50
N VAL A 27 -2.03 -2.90 -3.75
CA VAL A 27 -1.69 -3.87 -4.83
C VAL A 27 -1.76 -5.32 -4.32
N HIS A 28 -2.82 -5.65 -3.56
CA HIS A 28 -3.02 -6.93 -2.90
C HIS A 28 -3.24 -8.10 -3.89
N ALA A 29 -3.30 -9.32 -3.39
CA ALA A 29 -3.43 -10.55 -4.20
C ALA A 29 -4.58 -10.49 -5.23
N GLY A 30 -5.73 -9.87 -4.89
CA GLY A 30 -6.82 -9.65 -5.85
C GLY A 30 -6.44 -8.70 -6.98
N HIS A 31 -5.72 -7.61 -6.69
CA HIS A 31 -5.18 -6.72 -7.72
C HIS A 31 -4.12 -7.42 -8.56
N ARG A 32 -3.28 -8.24 -7.94
CA ARG A 32 -2.24 -9.00 -8.63
C ARG A 32 -2.83 -9.93 -9.68
N ARG A 33 -3.93 -10.64 -9.38
CA ARG A 33 -4.62 -11.47 -10.35
C ARG A 33 -5.09 -10.67 -11.57
N VAL A 34 -5.67 -9.48 -11.35
CA VAL A 34 -6.07 -8.60 -12.47
C VAL A 34 -4.87 -8.20 -13.32
N ILE A 35 -3.73 -7.90 -12.68
CA ILE A 35 -2.49 -7.53 -13.37
C ILE A 35 -1.93 -8.73 -14.15
N ASP A 36 -1.91 -9.92 -13.56
CA ASP A 36 -1.41 -11.13 -14.23
C ASP A 36 -2.23 -11.45 -15.50
N GLU A 37 -3.56 -11.30 -15.45
CA GLU A 37 -4.42 -11.47 -16.59
C GLU A 37 -4.22 -10.35 -17.64
N LEU A 38 -4.03 -9.10 -17.18
CA LEU A 38 -3.67 -7.97 -18.06
C LEU A 38 -2.38 -8.26 -18.83
N LEU A 39 -1.34 -8.73 -18.14
CA LEU A 39 -0.05 -9.05 -18.73
C LEU A 39 -0.16 -10.20 -19.73
N ALA A 40 -0.94 -11.23 -19.43
CA ALA A 40 -1.17 -12.37 -20.32
C ALA A 40 -1.85 -11.92 -21.63
N VAL A 41 -2.95 -11.17 -21.54
CA VAL A 41 -3.68 -10.65 -22.71
C VAL A 41 -2.84 -9.66 -23.50
N ALA A 42 -2.10 -8.79 -22.83
CA ALA A 42 -1.21 -7.84 -23.49
C ALA A 42 -0.10 -8.54 -24.29
N ALA A 43 0.51 -9.59 -23.71
CA ALA A 43 1.53 -10.38 -24.39
C ALA A 43 0.97 -11.14 -25.61
N GLU A 44 -0.19 -11.79 -25.44
CA GLU A 44 -0.85 -12.54 -26.53
C GLU A 44 -1.19 -11.66 -27.73
N ARG A 45 -1.65 -10.42 -27.47
CA ARG A 45 -2.14 -9.51 -28.51
C ARG A 45 -1.14 -8.41 -28.90
N SER A 46 0.09 -8.47 -28.40
CA SER A 46 1.12 -7.44 -28.64
C SER A 46 0.64 -6.02 -28.26
N LEU A 47 -0.03 -5.89 -27.12
CA LEU A 47 -0.54 -4.65 -26.56
C LEU A 47 0.36 -4.14 -25.43
N ASP A 48 0.28 -2.84 -25.13
CA ASP A 48 0.88 -2.29 -23.93
C ASP A 48 0.02 -2.63 -22.70
N ALA A 49 0.62 -3.26 -21.68
CA ALA A 49 -0.06 -3.54 -20.42
C ALA A 49 -0.10 -2.27 -19.56
N THR A 50 -1.25 -1.60 -19.58
CA THR A 50 -1.44 -0.29 -18.92
C THR A 50 -2.38 -0.40 -17.74
N VAL A 51 -1.98 0.16 -16.60
CA VAL A 51 -2.84 0.36 -15.43
C VAL A 51 -3.27 1.81 -15.35
N VAL A 52 -4.59 2.05 -15.24
CA VAL A 52 -5.17 3.35 -14.90
C VAL A 52 -5.57 3.35 -13.43
N THR A 53 -5.00 4.25 -12.66
CA THR A 53 -5.27 4.42 -11.22
C THR A 53 -5.43 5.90 -10.85
N PHE A 54 -5.63 6.19 -9.57
CA PHE A 54 -5.91 7.53 -9.07
C PHE A 54 -4.92 7.93 -7.97
N ASP A 55 -4.61 9.24 -7.91
CA ASP A 55 -3.73 9.83 -6.89
C ASP A 55 -4.33 9.75 -5.48
N ARG A 56 -5.65 9.65 -5.40
CA ARG A 56 -6.40 9.56 -4.14
C ARG A 56 -7.65 8.71 -4.27
N HIS A 57 -8.15 8.23 -3.13
CA HIS A 57 -9.44 7.53 -3.09
C HIS A 57 -10.57 8.52 -3.45
N PRO A 58 -11.53 8.15 -4.33
CA PRO A 58 -12.64 9.04 -4.70
C PRO A 58 -13.40 9.63 -3.51
N LEU A 59 -13.58 8.87 -2.44
CA LEU A 59 -14.25 9.35 -1.22
C LEU A 59 -13.48 10.50 -0.54
N ARG A 60 -12.16 10.63 -0.73
CA ARG A 60 -11.42 11.75 -0.15
C ARG A 60 -11.93 13.11 -0.65
N LEU A 61 -12.45 13.15 -1.87
CA LEU A 61 -13.07 14.33 -2.45
C LEU A 61 -14.57 14.39 -2.18
N LEU A 62 -15.27 13.25 -2.36
CA LEU A 62 -16.74 13.22 -2.39
C LEU A 62 -17.38 13.09 -1.00
N ARG A 63 -16.74 12.35 -0.09
CA ARG A 63 -17.19 12.09 1.30
C ARG A 63 -15.94 11.87 2.18
N PRO A 64 -15.20 12.94 2.55
CA PRO A 64 -13.93 12.83 3.28
C PRO A 64 -14.06 12.06 4.61
N GLU A 65 -15.20 12.20 5.29
CA GLU A 65 -15.50 11.54 6.56
C GLU A 65 -15.63 10.01 6.46
N LEU A 66 -15.90 9.48 5.25
CA LEU A 66 -16.00 8.04 4.97
C LEU A 66 -14.75 7.50 4.25
N CYS A 67 -13.76 8.36 3.98
CA CYS A 67 -12.57 7.95 3.25
C CYS A 67 -11.65 7.10 4.13
N PRO A 68 -11.42 5.83 3.80
CA PRO A 68 -10.47 5.03 4.55
C PRO A 68 -9.04 5.56 4.33
N PRO A 69 -8.15 5.41 5.34
CA PRO A 69 -6.75 5.73 5.16
C PRO A 69 -6.12 4.84 4.08
N PRO A 70 -5.17 5.35 3.27
CA PRO A 70 -4.51 4.58 2.24
C PRO A 70 -3.64 3.47 2.87
N LEU A 71 -3.56 2.31 2.20
CA LEU A 71 -2.65 1.23 2.60
C LEU A 71 -1.20 1.54 2.22
N VAL A 72 -1.02 2.23 1.10
CA VAL A 72 0.28 2.61 0.54
C VAL A 72 0.22 4.04 0.01
N SER A 73 1.37 4.72 -0.03
CA SER A 73 1.48 6.00 -0.74
C SER A 73 1.39 5.81 -2.26
N ASN A 74 1.27 6.92 -2.99
CA ASN A 74 1.30 6.88 -4.45
C ASN A 74 2.66 6.39 -4.97
N ALA A 75 3.77 6.75 -4.32
CA ALA A 75 5.10 6.27 -4.68
C ALA A 75 5.21 4.76 -4.48
N GLN A 76 4.83 4.24 -3.33
CA GLN A 76 4.80 2.80 -3.05
C GLN A 76 3.87 2.06 -4.03
N LYS A 77 2.69 2.62 -4.36
CA LYS A 77 1.77 2.03 -5.35
C LYS A 77 2.44 1.87 -6.71
N VAL A 78 3.11 2.91 -7.20
CA VAL A 78 3.81 2.90 -8.50
C VAL A 78 4.94 1.86 -8.49
N GLU A 79 5.71 1.77 -7.41
CA GLU A 79 6.75 0.76 -7.23
C GLU A 79 6.17 -0.65 -7.28
N ARG A 80 5.08 -0.93 -6.53
CA ARG A 80 4.42 -2.24 -6.53
C ARG A 80 3.83 -2.62 -7.88
N LEU A 81 3.27 -1.67 -8.65
CA LEU A 81 2.81 -1.90 -10.01
C LEU A 81 3.97 -2.21 -10.96
N ALA A 82 5.12 -1.55 -10.79
CA ALA A 82 6.33 -1.85 -11.54
C ALA A 82 6.88 -3.24 -11.24
N GLU A 83 6.98 -3.62 -9.96
CA GLU A 83 7.36 -4.96 -9.50
C GLU A 83 6.41 -6.05 -10.04
N ALA A 84 5.13 -5.69 -10.23
CA ALA A 84 4.14 -6.55 -10.83
C ALA A 84 4.33 -6.77 -12.34
N GLY A 85 5.23 -6.03 -13.01
CA GLY A 85 5.53 -6.18 -14.43
C GLY A 85 4.69 -5.31 -15.36
N VAL A 86 3.90 -4.37 -14.83
CA VAL A 86 3.10 -3.44 -15.63
C VAL A 86 4.00 -2.60 -16.54
N ASN A 87 3.65 -2.45 -17.81
CA ASN A 87 4.44 -1.67 -18.77
C ASN A 87 4.26 -0.16 -18.55
N THR A 88 3.01 0.25 -18.32
CA THR A 88 2.63 1.66 -18.18
C THR A 88 1.64 1.84 -17.03
N THR A 89 1.85 2.87 -16.22
CA THR A 89 0.88 3.32 -15.20
C THR A 89 0.49 4.76 -15.51
N LEU A 90 -0.82 4.99 -15.68
CA LEU A 90 -1.42 6.31 -15.75
C LEU A 90 -2.15 6.59 -14.42
N MET A 91 -1.58 7.47 -13.61
CA MET A 91 -2.16 7.89 -12.33
C MET A 91 -2.86 9.24 -12.51
N LEU A 92 -4.17 9.23 -12.57
CA LEU A 92 -4.97 10.43 -12.78
C LEU A 92 -5.27 11.15 -11.47
N ALA A 93 -5.22 12.46 -11.47
CA ALA A 93 -5.71 13.28 -10.38
C ALA A 93 -7.23 13.12 -10.27
N PHE A 94 -7.73 12.63 -9.11
CA PHE A 94 -9.16 12.57 -8.85
C PHE A 94 -9.61 13.89 -8.23
N ASP A 95 -9.89 14.88 -9.08
CA ASP A 95 -10.33 16.23 -8.73
C ASP A 95 -11.80 16.48 -9.11
N LEU A 96 -12.29 17.70 -8.84
CA LEU A 96 -13.69 18.06 -9.17
C LEU A 96 -13.97 17.96 -10.67
N PRO A 97 -13.14 18.52 -11.59
CA PRO A 97 -13.35 18.34 -13.03
C PRO A 97 -13.43 16.88 -13.45
N PHE A 98 -12.49 16.04 -12.99
CA PHE A 98 -12.49 14.61 -13.28
C PHE A 98 -13.75 13.92 -12.76
N SER A 99 -14.21 14.25 -11.56
CA SER A 99 -15.40 13.66 -10.94
C SER A 99 -16.72 13.99 -11.64
N GLN A 100 -16.71 15.00 -12.52
CA GLN A 100 -17.87 15.44 -13.31
C GLN A 100 -17.91 14.86 -14.73
N LEU A 101 -16.88 14.10 -15.14
CA LEU A 101 -16.88 13.45 -16.45
C LEU A 101 -18.06 12.51 -16.59
N THR A 102 -18.78 12.59 -17.71
CA THR A 102 -19.77 11.55 -18.04
C THR A 102 -19.08 10.24 -18.35
N PRO A 103 -19.77 9.09 -18.29
CA PRO A 103 -19.20 7.80 -18.70
C PRO A 103 -18.62 7.85 -20.11
N GLU A 104 -19.28 8.49 -21.05
CA GLU A 104 -18.82 8.62 -22.42
C GLU A 104 -17.56 9.48 -22.52
N GLN A 105 -17.50 10.63 -21.81
CA GLN A 105 -16.30 11.47 -21.77
C GLN A 105 -15.10 10.74 -21.18
N PHE A 106 -15.32 9.97 -20.12
CA PHE A 106 -14.28 9.13 -19.54
C PHE A 106 -13.75 8.10 -20.54
N VAL A 107 -14.64 7.34 -21.17
CA VAL A 107 -14.26 6.30 -22.16
C VAL A 107 -13.54 6.93 -23.33
N ARG A 108 -14.14 7.94 -23.95
CA ARG A 108 -13.57 8.56 -25.15
C ARG A 108 -12.21 9.21 -24.87
N GLY A 109 -12.15 10.10 -23.86
CA GLY A 109 -10.93 10.88 -23.61
C GLY A 109 -9.76 10.04 -23.09
N ILE A 110 -10.04 9.03 -22.26
CA ILE A 110 -8.98 8.27 -21.59
C ILE A 110 -8.70 6.96 -22.34
N LEU A 111 -9.71 6.14 -22.56
CA LEU A 111 -9.52 4.80 -23.10
C LEU A 111 -9.28 4.81 -24.60
N VAL A 112 -10.04 5.62 -25.33
CA VAL A 112 -9.99 5.66 -26.80
C VAL A 112 -8.88 6.60 -27.28
N ASP A 113 -9.00 7.89 -26.96
CA ASP A 113 -8.15 8.92 -27.54
C ASP A 113 -6.71 8.86 -26.99
N ALA A 114 -6.55 8.72 -25.65
CA ALA A 114 -5.23 8.75 -25.02
C ALA A 114 -4.54 7.38 -25.02
N LEU A 115 -5.25 6.29 -24.67
CA LEU A 115 -4.64 4.97 -24.47
C LEU A 115 -4.83 4.00 -25.63
N GLN A 116 -5.65 4.32 -26.62
CA GLN A 116 -5.99 3.44 -27.77
C GLN A 116 -6.31 2.01 -27.29
N ALA A 117 -7.14 1.91 -26.24
CA ALA A 117 -7.48 0.64 -25.62
C ALA A 117 -8.11 -0.34 -26.60
N ARG A 118 -7.67 -1.59 -26.57
CA ARG A 118 -8.26 -2.72 -27.31
C ARG A 118 -8.94 -3.70 -26.36
N VAL A 119 -8.47 -3.78 -25.13
CA VAL A 119 -9.05 -4.57 -24.05
C VAL A 119 -9.08 -3.72 -22.79
N VAL A 120 -10.20 -3.72 -22.08
CA VAL A 120 -10.37 -3.03 -20.80
C VAL A 120 -10.79 -4.04 -19.75
N MET A 121 -10.05 -4.11 -18.64
CA MET A 121 -10.27 -5.02 -17.53
C MET A 121 -10.74 -4.25 -16.29
N VAL A 122 -11.84 -4.70 -15.70
CA VAL A 122 -12.43 -4.08 -14.50
C VAL A 122 -13.01 -5.15 -13.58
N GLY A 123 -13.15 -4.83 -12.28
CA GLY A 123 -13.91 -5.68 -11.36
C GLY A 123 -15.41 -5.65 -11.64
N SER A 124 -16.15 -6.64 -11.14
CA SER A 124 -17.60 -6.76 -11.32
C SER A 124 -18.40 -5.61 -10.70
N ASP A 125 -17.85 -4.96 -9.67
CA ASP A 125 -18.44 -3.81 -8.96
C ASP A 125 -17.99 -2.45 -9.51
N PHE A 126 -17.31 -2.42 -10.66
CA PHE A 126 -16.73 -1.20 -11.22
C PHE A 126 -17.80 -0.16 -11.54
N ARG A 127 -17.56 1.06 -11.06
CA ARG A 127 -18.35 2.25 -11.31
C ARG A 127 -17.46 3.40 -11.77
N PHE A 128 -17.91 4.18 -12.74
CA PHE A 128 -17.15 5.31 -13.28
C PHE A 128 -18.08 6.44 -13.75
N GLY A 129 -17.47 7.57 -14.11
CA GLY A 129 -18.22 8.75 -14.50
C GLY A 129 -18.90 9.46 -13.34
N VAL A 130 -19.56 10.55 -13.62
CA VAL A 130 -20.23 11.42 -12.63
C VAL A 130 -21.21 10.59 -11.77
N GLN A 131 -21.07 10.74 -10.44
CA GLN A 131 -21.87 10.00 -9.45
C GLN A 131 -21.82 8.46 -9.59
N GLY A 132 -20.81 7.92 -10.29
CA GLY A 132 -20.73 6.48 -10.55
C GLY A 132 -21.84 5.96 -11.47
N SER A 133 -22.37 6.80 -12.35
CA SER A 133 -23.49 6.47 -13.26
C SER A 133 -23.11 5.41 -14.30
N GLY A 134 -21.83 5.29 -14.66
CA GLY A 134 -21.34 4.23 -15.53
C GLY A 134 -21.19 2.91 -14.79
N THR A 135 -21.65 1.83 -15.40
CA THR A 135 -21.57 0.45 -14.93
C THR A 135 -20.72 -0.39 -15.87
N VAL A 136 -20.52 -1.67 -15.54
CA VAL A 136 -19.89 -2.63 -16.45
C VAL A 136 -20.67 -2.77 -17.76
N GLU A 137 -22.01 -2.76 -17.71
CA GLU A 137 -22.89 -2.82 -18.89
C GLU A 137 -22.71 -1.57 -19.76
N THR A 138 -22.66 -0.39 -19.13
CA THR A 138 -22.36 0.87 -19.82
C THR A 138 -21.01 0.82 -20.51
N LEU A 139 -19.97 0.27 -19.80
CA LEU A 139 -18.63 0.14 -20.37
C LEU A 139 -18.60 -0.83 -21.57
N ARG A 140 -19.36 -1.95 -21.50
CA ARG A 140 -19.48 -2.89 -22.62
C ARG A 140 -20.17 -2.27 -23.83
N ALA A 141 -21.24 -1.50 -23.61
CA ALA A 141 -21.93 -0.81 -24.69
C ALA A 141 -21.01 0.19 -25.41
N LEU A 142 -20.30 1.02 -24.63
CA LEU A 142 -19.32 1.97 -25.17
C LEU A 142 -18.12 1.25 -25.82
N GLY A 143 -17.71 0.09 -25.26
CA GLY A 143 -16.66 -0.75 -25.85
C GLY A 143 -17.03 -1.26 -27.25
N ALA A 144 -18.27 -1.71 -27.42
CA ALA A 144 -18.76 -2.14 -28.72
C ALA A 144 -18.82 -0.99 -29.74
N GLU A 145 -19.17 0.22 -29.29
CA GLU A 145 -19.20 1.42 -30.13
C GLU A 145 -17.80 1.89 -30.54
N HIS A 146 -16.85 1.86 -29.61
CA HIS A 146 -15.50 2.39 -29.82
C HIS A 146 -14.43 1.35 -30.17
N GLY A 147 -14.81 0.07 -30.27
CA GLY A 147 -13.93 -1.00 -30.77
C GLY A 147 -12.94 -1.55 -29.74
N PHE A 148 -13.33 -1.66 -28.48
CA PHE A 148 -12.57 -2.38 -27.44
C PHE A 148 -13.41 -3.43 -26.72
N GLU A 149 -12.78 -4.51 -26.26
CA GLU A 149 -13.39 -5.58 -25.46
C GLU A 149 -13.38 -5.24 -23.98
N VAL A 150 -14.39 -5.70 -23.23
CA VAL A 150 -14.46 -5.54 -21.77
C VAL A 150 -14.41 -6.90 -21.09
N HIS A 151 -13.34 -7.13 -20.35
CA HIS A 151 -13.15 -8.29 -19.50
C HIS A 151 -13.51 -7.92 -18.06
N VAL A 152 -14.43 -8.67 -17.47
CA VAL A 152 -14.80 -8.50 -16.06
C VAL A 152 -14.09 -9.56 -15.27
N ILE A 153 -13.26 -9.12 -14.36
CA ILE A 153 -12.50 -10.02 -13.49
C ILE A 153 -13.30 -10.23 -12.21
N ASP A 154 -13.71 -11.46 -11.99
CA ASP A 154 -14.41 -11.83 -10.77
C ASP A 154 -13.46 -11.81 -9.57
N ASP A 155 -13.95 -11.31 -8.45
CA ASP A 155 -13.24 -11.18 -7.20
C ASP A 155 -13.09 -12.54 -6.50
N VAL A 156 -12.10 -13.33 -6.88
CA VAL A 156 -12.01 -14.74 -6.48
C VAL A 156 -10.78 -15.09 -5.64
N VAL A 157 -10.08 -14.13 -5.06
CA VAL A 157 -9.03 -14.53 -4.12
C VAL A 157 -9.65 -14.65 -2.73
N ALA A 158 -10.17 -15.84 -2.43
CA ALA A 158 -10.54 -16.21 -1.08
C ALA A 158 -9.26 -16.53 -0.30
N THR A 159 -9.00 -15.79 0.77
CA THR A 159 -7.89 -16.06 1.68
C THR A 159 -8.46 -16.73 2.94
N ARG A 160 -7.90 -17.89 3.31
CA ARG A 160 -8.20 -18.54 4.59
C ARG A 160 -7.36 -17.85 5.67
N LEU A 161 -8.03 -17.30 6.67
CA LEU A 161 -7.41 -16.64 7.82
C LEU A 161 -7.07 -17.65 8.92
N ALA A 162 -6.31 -17.24 9.92
CA ALA A 162 -5.90 -18.10 11.05
C ALA A 162 -7.10 -18.58 11.88
N ASP A 163 -8.20 -17.83 11.92
CA ASP A 163 -9.47 -18.24 12.56
C ASP A 163 -10.27 -19.25 11.72
N GLU A 164 -9.68 -19.79 10.66
CA GLU A 164 -10.27 -20.71 9.68
C GLU A 164 -11.40 -20.12 8.81
N THR A 165 -11.73 -18.87 8.95
CA THR A 165 -12.69 -18.20 8.05
C THR A 165 -12.06 -17.94 6.68
N THR A 166 -12.91 -17.96 5.66
CA THR A 166 -12.50 -17.62 4.30
C THR A 166 -13.09 -16.27 3.94
N ARG A 167 -12.23 -15.31 3.66
CA ARG A 167 -12.64 -13.94 3.30
C ARG A 167 -12.03 -13.52 1.97
N ARG A 168 -12.73 -12.64 1.26
CA ARG A 168 -12.24 -12.05 0.00
C ARG A 168 -11.05 -11.12 0.28
N ALA A 169 -9.97 -11.29 -0.48
CA ALA A 169 -8.85 -10.35 -0.46
C ALA A 169 -9.31 -8.96 -0.91
N SER A 170 -9.22 -7.99 -0.03
CA SER A 170 -9.64 -6.61 -0.29
C SER A 170 -8.85 -5.63 0.57
N SER A 171 -8.75 -4.37 0.11
CA SER A 171 -8.11 -3.31 0.91
C SER A 171 -8.84 -3.07 2.25
N THR A 172 -10.13 -3.38 2.35
CA THR A 172 -10.91 -3.28 3.60
C THR A 172 -10.44 -4.34 4.60
N LEU A 173 -10.38 -5.62 4.20
CA LEU A 173 -9.87 -6.71 5.05
C LEU A 173 -8.45 -6.41 5.55
N ILE A 174 -7.57 -5.94 4.67
CA ILE A 174 -6.19 -5.61 5.04
C ILE A 174 -6.15 -4.51 6.10
N ARG A 175 -6.98 -3.46 5.99
CA ARG A 175 -7.06 -2.42 7.02
C ARG A 175 -7.56 -2.95 8.36
N GLU A 176 -8.56 -3.83 8.35
CA GLU A 176 -9.06 -4.50 9.55
C GLU A 176 -7.94 -5.29 10.24
N LEU A 177 -7.25 -6.16 9.50
CA LEU A 177 -6.13 -6.96 10.03
C LEU A 177 -5.01 -6.07 10.60
N LEU A 178 -4.59 -5.04 9.87
CA LEU A 178 -3.57 -4.10 10.35
C LEU A 178 -4.02 -3.32 11.60
N ALA A 179 -5.29 -2.93 11.67
CA ALA A 179 -5.87 -2.24 12.83
C ALA A 179 -5.96 -3.15 14.07
N GLU A 180 -6.01 -4.47 13.88
CA GLU A 180 -5.99 -5.49 14.93
C GLU A 180 -4.58 -5.96 15.29
N GLY A 181 -3.56 -5.59 14.48
CA GLY A 181 -2.16 -5.97 14.68
C GLY A 181 -1.77 -7.26 13.96
N GLU A 182 -2.69 -7.89 13.22
CA GLU A 182 -2.50 -9.14 12.50
C GLU A 182 -1.70 -8.91 11.20
N VAL A 183 -0.46 -8.41 11.36
CA VAL A 183 0.38 -8.00 10.22
C VAL A 183 0.83 -9.18 9.36
N ALA A 184 1.00 -10.37 9.94
CA ALA A 184 1.36 -11.58 9.21
C ALA A 184 0.20 -12.03 8.31
N GLU A 185 -1.05 -11.99 8.80
CA GLU A 185 -2.24 -12.28 7.99
C GLU A 185 -2.46 -11.21 6.92
N ALA A 186 -2.28 -9.93 7.28
CA ALA A 186 -2.33 -8.84 6.32
C ALA A 186 -1.30 -9.05 5.19
N ALA A 187 -0.08 -9.51 5.51
CA ALA A 187 0.94 -9.83 4.51
C ALA A 187 0.50 -10.97 3.57
N ALA A 188 -0.16 -12.00 4.09
CA ALA A 188 -0.69 -13.10 3.27
C ALA A 188 -1.78 -12.61 2.29
N VAL A 189 -2.66 -11.71 2.72
CA VAL A 189 -3.70 -11.11 1.86
C VAL A 189 -3.11 -10.12 0.85
N LEU A 190 -2.10 -9.34 1.27
CA LEU A 190 -1.37 -8.40 0.40
C LEU A 190 -0.54 -9.12 -0.66
N GLY A 191 0.06 -10.27 -0.32
CA GLY A 191 1.11 -10.91 -1.11
C GLY A 191 2.49 -10.26 -0.95
N HIS A 192 2.64 -9.35 0.01
CA HIS A 192 3.90 -8.72 0.41
C HIS A 192 3.80 -8.21 1.85
N ILE A 193 4.93 -7.99 2.51
CA ILE A 193 4.98 -7.49 3.89
C ILE A 193 4.46 -6.04 3.93
N PRO A 194 3.49 -5.70 4.80
CA PRO A 194 3.02 -4.33 4.98
C PRO A 194 4.14 -3.44 5.54
N SER A 195 4.29 -2.25 5.00
CA SER A 195 5.37 -1.35 5.37
C SER A 195 4.96 0.11 5.47
N VAL A 196 5.71 0.87 6.26
CA VAL A 196 5.67 2.33 6.29
C VAL A 196 7.01 2.88 5.85
N ARG A 197 7.00 4.04 5.20
CA ARG A 197 8.21 4.74 4.75
C ARG A 197 8.23 6.15 5.33
N GLY A 198 9.36 6.57 5.88
CA GLY A 198 9.49 7.89 6.49
C GLY A 198 10.94 8.35 6.58
N ILE A 199 11.11 9.61 6.99
CA ILE A 199 12.43 10.18 7.28
C ILE A 199 12.71 9.99 8.76
N VAL A 200 13.94 9.59 9.10
CA VAL A 200 14.37 9.49 10.50
C VAL A 200 14.61 10.88 11.07
N VAL A 201 13.91 11.17 12.16
CA VAL A 201 14.01 12.45 12.89
C VAL A 201 14.56 12.25 14.31
N LYS A 202 14.98 13.33 14.94
CA LYS A 202 15.39 13.30 16.35
C LYS A 202 14.17 13.11 17.23
N GLY A 203 14.12 12.01 17.99
CA GLY A 203 13.17 11.76 19.05
C GLY A 203 13.69 12.18 20.43
N ALA A 204 13.07 11.68 21.49
CA ALA A 204 13.44 11.98 22.89
C ALA A 204 14.77 11.35 23.32
N GLN A 205 15.39 10.48 22.51
CA GLN A 205 16.69 9.81 22.72
C GLN A 205 16.81 8.98 24.02
N ARG A 206 15.72 8.70 24.72
CA ARG A 206 15.71 7.93 26.00
C ARG A 206 16.25 6.51 25.80
N GLY A 207 15.94 5.86 24.68
CA GLY A 207 16.43 4.52 24.38
C GLY A 207 17.96 4.46 24.30
N ARG A 208 18.62 5.50 23.77
CA ARG A 208 20.08 5.57 23.68
C ARG A 208 20.76 5.53 25.04
N GLU A 209 20.19 6.22 26.03
CA GLU A 209 20.71 6.23 27.43
C GLU A 209 20.61 4.85 28.07
N LEU A 210 19.66 4.02 27.64
CA LEU A 210 19.42 2.67 28.13
C LEU A 210 20.15 1.58 27.34
N GLY A 211 20.94 1.94 26.31
CA GLY A 211 21.65 0.99 25.46
C GLY A 211 20.85 0.47 24.26
N PHE A 212 19.64 0.99 24.02
CA PHE A 212 18.76 0.61 22.92
C PHE A 212 18.44 1.83 22.03
N PRO A 213 19.39 2.30 21.21
CA PRO A 213 19.15 3.44 20.34
C PRO A 213 17.99 3.17 19.37
N THR A 214 17.07 4.13 19.21
CA THR A 214 15.93 4.00 18.30
C THR A 214 15.96 5.06 17.21
N ALA A 215 15.58 4.66 16.00
CA ALA A 215 15.25 5.54 14.89
C ALA A 215 13.76 5.92 14.97
N ASN A 216 13.49 7.21 15.11
CA ASN A 216 12.12 7.73 15.15
C ASN A 216 11.71 8.18 13.74
N LEU A 217 10.61 7.67 13.20
CA LEU A 217 10.09 8.09 11.91
C LEU A 217 9.29 9.40 12.05
N SER A 218 9.41 10.27 11.04
CA SER A 218 8.68 11.54 10.99
C SER A 218 7.16 11.34 10.98
N PRO A 219 6.35 12.25 11.55
CA PRO A 219 4.89 12.13 11.58
C PRO A 219 4.23 12.00 10.19
N GLY A 220 4.86 12.53 9.14
CA GLY A 220 4.37 12.46 7.76
C GLY A 220 4.76 11.18 7.02
N MET A 221 5.01 10.07 7.73
CA MET A 221 5.36 8.80 7.08
C MET A 221 4.24 8.28 6.17
N GLU A 222 4.64 7.57 5.14
CA GLU A 222 3.78 6.96 4.13
C GLU A 222 3.40 5.53 4.50
N GLY A 223 2.22 5.08 4.09
CA GLY A 223 1.70 3.74 4.37
C GLY A 223 0.76 3.69 5.58
N PHE A 224 0.12 2.52 5.76
CA PHE A 224 -0.80 2.30 6.87
C PHE A 224 -0.04 1.86 8.12
N ILE A 225 -0.18 2.62 9.21
CA ILE A 225 0.46 2.31 10.49
C ILE A 225 -0.43 1.31 11.25
N PRO A 226 0.07 0.11 11.59
CA PRO A 226 -0.70 -0.90 12.31
C PRO A 226 -1.13 -0.46 13.72
N ARG A 227 -1.80 -1.35 14.45
CA ARG A 227 -2.18 -1.20 15.86
C ARG A 227 -0.95 -0.85 16.71
N ASP A 228 -1.18 -0.13 17.83
CA ASP A 228 -0.16 0.14 18.83
C ASP A 228 0.37 -1.16 19.44
N GLY A 229 1.70 -1.25 19.58
CA GLY A 229 2.38 -2.43 20.10
C GLY A 229 3.84 -2.50 19.69
N VAL A 230 4.44 -3.65 19.94
CA VAL A 230 5.82 -3.98 19.56
C VAL A 230 5.79 -5.05 18.49
N TYR A 231 6.62 -4.89 17.47
CA TYR A 231 6.67 -5.73 16.26
C TYR A 231 8.07 -6.21 15.95
N ALA A 232 8.19 -7.42 15.44
CA ALA A 232 9.34 -7.84 14.66
C ALA A 232 9.21 -7.24 13.25
N ALA A 233 10.24 -6.56 12.77
CA ALA A 233 10.20 -5.89 11.49
C ALA A 233 11.55 -5.90 10.77
N TRP A 234 11.49 -5.81 9.45
CA TRP A 234 12.65 -5.50 8.64
C TRP A 234 12.77 -3.98 8.46
N PHE A 235 13.99 -3.47 8.64
CA PHE A 235 14.32 -2.06 8.45
C PHE A 235 15.24 -1.91 7.23
N TRP A 236 14.81 -1.11 6.26
CA TRP A 236 15.56 -0.88 5.03
C TRP A 236 16.10 0.55 4.99
N VAL A 237 17.38 0.70 4.72
CA VAL A 237 18.05 1.98 4.50
C VAL A 237 19.23 1.80 3.56
N ASP A 238 19.42 2.72 2.62
CA ASP A 238 20.55 2.73 1.67
C ASP A 238 20.73 1.37 0.95
N GLY A 239 19.63 0.69 0.61
CA GLY A 239 19.63 -0.61 -0.06
C GLY A 239 20.01 -1.81 0.82
N ARG A 240 20.21 -1.63 2.12
CA ARG A 240 20.51 -2.68 3.10
C ARG A 240 19.32 -2.97 3.99
N ARG A 241 19.20 -4.22 4.42
CA ARG A 241 18.15 -4.71 5.30
C ARG A 241 18.71 -5.11 6.66
N TYR A 242 18.04 -4.66 7.73
CA TYR A 242 18.39 -4.95 9.12
C TYR A 242 17.18 -5.51 9.85
N GLY A 243 17.39 -6.42 10.80
CA GLY A 243 16.36 -6.83 11.74
C GLY A 243 16.10 -5.70 12.74
N SER A 244 14.84 -5.50 13.13
CA SER A 244 14.49 -4.46 14.08
C SER A 244 13.32 -4.83 14.98
N ALA A 245 13.38 -4.38 16.24
CA ALA A 245 12.25 -4.30 17.14
C ALA A 245 11.59 -2.92 16.96
N VAL A 246 10.32 -2.90 16.59
CA VAL A 246 9.62 -1.66 16.29
C VAL A 246 8.48 -1.43 17.28
N SER A 247 8.50 -0.27 17.92
CA SER A 247 7.44 0.20 18.81
C SER A 247 6.52 1.16 18.06
N ILE A 248 5.22 0.90 18.09
CA ILE A 248 4.16 1.80 17.63
C ILE A 248 3.35 2.23 18.82
N GLY A 249 3.20 3.54 19.03
CA GLY A 249 2.40 4.06 20.13
C GLY A 249 2.12 5.56 20.01
N ASN A 250 1.19 6.03 20.83
CA ASN A 250 0.89 7.45 20.96
C ASN A 250 1.76 8.05 22.06
N ASN A 251 2.42 9.17 21.76
CA ASN A 251 3.06 9.98 22.79
C ASN A 251 2.10 11.13 23.16
N PRO A 252 1.43 11.09 24.32
CA PRO A 252 0.42 12.09 24.69
C PRO A 252 1.06 13.40 25.17
N THR A 253 1.84 14.08 24.31
CA THR A 253 2.61 15.25 24.78
C THR A 253 2.05 16.60 24.32
N PHE A 254 1.05 16.66 23.44
CA PHE A 254 0.42 17.92 23.04
C PHE A 254 -1.08 17.73 22.75
N ASP A 255 -1.90 18.74 23.07
CA ASP A 255 -3.34 18.81 22.78
C ASP A 255 -3.59 18.74 21.26
N GLY A 256 -4.06 17.61 20.78
CA GLY A 256 -4.37 17.31 19.38
C GLY A 256 -4.55 15.81 19.20
N VAL A 257 -5.06 15.37 18.04
CA VAL A 257 -5.08 13.95 17.70
C VAL A 257 -3.64 13.43 17.74
N PRO A 258 -3.31 12.48 18.63
CA PRO A 258 -1.93 12.03 18.77
C PRO A 258 -1.51 11.32 17.48
N ASP A 259 -0.51 11.86 16.79
CA ASP A 259 0.13 11.17 15.68
C ASP A 259 0.81 9.91 16.23
N LYS A 260 0.47 8.75 15.65
CA LYS A 260 1.16 7.50 15.99
C LYS A 260 2.64 7.65 15.69
N GLN A 261 3.49 7.33 16.67
CA GLN A 261 4.92 7.30 16.51
C GLN A 261 5.38 5.88 16.16
N VAL A 262 6.33 5.79 15.25
CA VAL A 262 7.02 4.55 14.90
C VAL A 262 8.48 4.71 15.25
N GLU A 263 8.93 3.92 16.22
CA GLU A 263 10.31 3.91 16.73
C GLU A 263 10.93 2.54 16.47
N ALA A 264 12.01 2.47 15.71
CA ALA A 264 12.70 1.24 15.36
C ALA A 264 14.06 1.14 16.05
N HIS A 265 14.27 0.08 16.82
CA HIS A 265 15.58 -0.34 17.33
C HIS A 265 16.17 -1.39 16.39
N LEU A 266 17.32 -1.09 15.78
CA LEU A 266 18.02 -2.01 14.88
C LEU A 266 18.86 -2.99 15.70
N LEU A 267 18.74 -4.28 15.39
CA LEU A 267 19.52 -5.32 16.05
C LEU A 267 21.00 -5.21 15.69
N ASP A 268 21.87 -5.18 16.71
CA ASP A 268 23.33 -5.19 16.59
C ASP A 268 23.96 -4.02 15.81
N GLU A 269 23.22 -2.94 15.59
CA GLU A 269 23.66 -1.82 14.77
C GLU A 269 23.64 -0.48 15.53
N ASP A 270 24.70 0.27 15.40
CA ASP A 270 24.79 1.68 15.86
C ASP A 270 25.23 2.55 14.67
N ILE A 271 24.25 2.91 13.84
CA ILE A 271 24.46 3.69 12.62
C ILE A 271 23.71 5.02 12.68
N ASP A 272 24.29 6.05 12.07
CA ASP A 272 23.62 7.34 11.95
C ASP A 272 22.57 7.29 10.85
N LEU A 273 21.31 7.43 11.26
CA LEU A 273 20.13 7.36 10.41
C LEU A 273 19.43 8.71 10.21
N TYR A 274 19.85 9.77 10.92
CA TYR A 274 19.16 11.04 10.86
C TYR A 274 19.08 11.62 9.45
N GLY A 275 17.88 12.07 9.06
CA GLY A 275 17.61 12.62 7.75
C GLY A 275 17.49 11.62 6.61
N LYS A 276 17.77 10.33 6.87
CA LYS A 276 17.62 9.29 5.85
C LYS A 276 16.19 8.88 5.69
N THR A 277 15.80 8.56 4.46
CA THR A 277 14.54 7.89 4.15
C THR A 277 14.70 6.40 4.41
N VAL A 278 13.79 5.84 5.19
CA VAL A 278 13.82 4.43 5.61
C VAL A 278 12.45 3.78 5.36
N GLU A 279 12.47 2.46 5.22
CA GLU A 279 11.25 1.65 5.15
C GLU A 279 11.25 0.63 6.28
N VAL A 280 10.13 0.54 7.00
CA VAL A 280 9.89 -0.42 8.08
C VAL A 280 8.79 -1.38 7.64
N ALA A 281 9.14 -2.65 7.46
CA ALA A 281 8.23 -3.70 7.01
C ALA A 281 7.89 -4.63 8.19
N PHE A 282 6.61 -4.67 8.59
CA PHE A 282 6.12 -5.37 9.80
C PHE A 282 5.90 -6.85 9.53
N VAL A 283 6.65 -7.71 10.21
CA VAL A 283 6.59 -9.17 10.01
C VAL A 283 5.62 -9.83 10.96
N GLU A 284 5.70 -9.49 12.27
CA GLU A 284 4.86 -10.12 13.29
C GLU A 284 4.63 -9.18 14.49
N TYR A 285 3.44 -9.25 15.07
CA TYR A 285 3.09 -8.56 16.30
C TYR A 285 3.59 -9.35 17.51
N ILE A 286 4.34 -8.70 18.41
CA ILE A 286 4.92 -9.35 19.57
C ILE A 286 4.04 -9.16 20.80
N ARG A 287 3.64 -7.92 21.09
CA ARG A 287 2.85 -7.57 22.27
C ARG A 287 2.27 -6.15 22.22
N GLY A 288 1.32 -5.87 23.08
CA GLY A 288 0.82 -4.52 23.34
C GLY A 288 1.82 -3.64 24.10
N GLN A 289 1.51 -2.34 24.15
CA GLN A 289 2.25 -1.39 24.98
C GLN A 289 1.99 -1.64 26.46
N VAL A 290 3.06 -1.63 27.27
CA VAL A 290 3.01 -1.81 28.73
C VAL A 290 3.72 -0.63 29.40
N LYS A 291 3.18 -0.18 30.54
CA LYS A 291 3.84 0.82 31.40
C LYS A 291 4.70 0.11 32.44
N TYR A 292 5.95 0.48 32.51
CA TYR A 292 6.89 -0.07 33.50
C TYR A 292 7.06 0.89 34.68
N SER A 293 7.18 0.33 35.88
CA SER A 293 7.38 1.09 37.12
C SER A 293 8.86 1.37 37.43
N THR A 294 9.76 0.57 36.82
CA THR A 294 11.22 0.73 37.00
C THR A 294 11.94 0.65 35.64
N ILE A 295 13.14 1.23 35.59
CA ILE A 295 14.00 1.20 34.40
C ILE A 295 14.50 -0.23 34.15
N GLU A 296 14.80 -0.98 35.20
CA GLU A 296 15.29 -2.37 35.10
C GLU A 296 14.26 -3.26 34.44
N ALA A 297 12.99 -3.17 34.85
CA ALA A 297 11.90 -3.93 34.21
C ALA A 297 11.69 -3.55 32.74
N LEU A 298 11.90 -2.30 32.36
CA LEU A 298 11.86 -1.85 30.97
C LEU A 298 13.02 -2.47 30.16
N ILE A 299 14.25 -2.45 30.71
CA ILE A 299 15.44 -3.02 30.05
C ILE A 299 15.25 -4.53 29.84
N GLU A 300 14.80 -5.27 30.86
CA GLU A 300 14.53 -6.69 30.79
C GLU A 300 13.53 -7.00 29.67
N GLN A 301 12.42 -6.25 29.60
CA GLN A 301 11.41 -6.46 28.58
C GLN A 301 11.92 -6.13 27.15
N ILE A 302 12.72 -5.08 26.99
CA ILE A 302 13.31 -4.76 25.67
C ILE A 302 14.24 -5.89 25.24
N SER A 303 15.03 -6.44 26.17
CA SER A 303 15.91 -7.59 25.86
C SER A 303 15.12 -8.83 25.47
N ASP A 304 14.01 -9.14 26.15
CA ASP A 304 13.09 -10.23 25.79
C ASP A 304 12.46 -10.01 24.41
N ASP A 305 12.11 -8.78 24.07
CA ASP A 305 11.56 -8.43 22.77
C ASP A 305 12.61 -8.60 21.67
N GLU A 306 13.87 -8.19 21.89
CA GLU A 306 14.97 -8.44 20.95
C GLU A 306 15.16 -9.94 20.66
N GLU A 307 15.15 -10.80 21.70
CA GLU A 307 15.27 -12.25 21.52
C GLU A 307 14.12 -12.83 20.67
N LYS A 308 12.88 -12.38 20.93
CA LYS A 308 11.72 -12.78 20.11
C LYS A 308 11.87 -12.33 18.65
N VAL A 309 12.31 -11.08 18.44
CA VAL A 309 12.56 -10.55 17.09
C VAL A 309 13.61 -11.39 16.36
N ARG A 310 14.70 -11.78 17.05
CA ARG A 310 15.74 -12.65 16.46
C ARG A 310 15.18 -13.98 15.99
N VAL A 311 14.37 -14.62 16.84
CA VAL A 311 13.72 -15.89 16.49
C VAL A 311 12.80 -15.73 15.29
N ILE A 312 11.91 -14.72 15.31
CA ILE A 312 10.92 -14.48 14.24
C ILE A 312 11.62 -14.18 12.90
N LEU A 313 12.67 -13.36 12.92
CA LEU A 313 13.39 -12.95 11.70
C LEU A 313 14.50 -13.92 11.26
N GLY A 314 14.76 -14.99 12.03
CA GLY A 314 15.88 -15.89 11.76
C GLY A 314 17.24 -15.21 11.92
N TYR A 315 17.36 -14.24 12.81
CA TYR A 315 18.60 -13.54 13.12
C TYR A 315 19.48 -14.39 14.07
N PRO A 316 20.81 -14.29 13.99
CA PRO A 316 21.68 -15.02 14.92
C PRO A 316 21.42 -14.57 16.38
N PRO A 317 21.68 -15.44 17.37
CA PRO A 317 21.64 -15.06 18.77
C PRO A 317 22.58 -13.86 19.04
N LYS A 318 22.23 -13.06 20.05
CA LYS A 318 23.11 -11.97 20.50
C LYS A 318 24.43 -12.60 21.01
N ALA A 319 25.56 -12.09 20.55
CA ALA A 319 26.88 -12.60 20.92
C ALA A 319 27.22 -12.28 22.38
#